data_e10936bbddc4f1b170e4057b1f077b9f
#
_entry.id   e10936bbddc4f1b170e4057b1f077b9f
#
_cell.length_a   1.000
_cell.length_b   1.000
_cell.length_c   1.000
_cell.angle_alpha   90.00
_cell.angle_beta   90.00
_cell.angle_gamma   90.00
#
_symmetry.space_group_name_H-M   'P 1'
#
loop_
_entity.id
_entity.type
_entity.pdbx_description
1 polymer ?
#
loop_
_entity_poly.entity_id
_entity_poly.type
_entity_poly.pdbx_seq_one_letter_code
_entity_poly.pdbx_strand_id
1 'polypeptide(L)'
;MDIQQYILNNTGVLLPISGGNGKSQDQAVVIASKATYRLIQVEDDFISAMLDEGYWKKISQSLIFDDDKKYDKITIHHFLDNGDVEQRVFWFDVTECFL
;
A
#
# COMPACT_ATOMS: atom_id res chain seq x y z
N MET A 1 -13.21 -4.87 -11.39
CA MET A 1 -12.44 -5.69 -10.44
C MET A 1 -11.93 -4.79 -9.33
N ASP A 2 -12.20 -5.12 -8.06
CA ASP A 2 -11.68 -4.32 -6.97
C ASP A 2 -10.20 -4.62 -6.69
N ILE A 3 -9.58 -3.80 -5.83
CA ILE A 3 -8.14 -3.91 -5.57
C ILE A 3 -7.78 -5.25 -4.91
N GLN A 4 -8.63 -5.76 -4.02
CA GLN A 4 -8.40 -7.06 -3.37
C GLN A 4 -8.37 -8.18 -4.41
N GLN A 5 -9.33 -8.18 -5.33
CA GLN A 5 -9.41 -9.19 -6.39
C GLN A 5 -8.23 -9.07 -7.37
N TYR A 6 -7.83 -7.84 -7.69
CA TYR A 6 -6.67 -7.60 -8.56
C TYR A 6 -5.40 -8.23 -7.97
N ILE A 7 -5.14 -7.99 -6.69
CA ILE A 7 -3.96 -8.56 -6.01
C ILE A 7 -4.07 -10.09 -5.95
N LEU A 8 -5.24 -10.61 -5.59
CA LEU A 8 -5.44 -12.06 -5.55
C LEU A 8 -5.17 -12.72 -6.89
N ASN A 9 -5.67 -12.12 -7.98
CA ASN A 9 -5.50 -12.67 -9.33
C ASN A 9 -4.03 -12.66 -9.78
N ASN A 10 -3.27 -11.65 -9.36
CA ASN A 10 -1.88 -11.50 -9.78
C ASN A 10 -0.87 -12.25 -8.91
N THR A 11 -1.18 -12.49 -7.65
CA THR A 11 -0.22 -13.04 -6.69
C THR A 11 -0.69 -14.32 -6.00
N GLY A 12 -1.98 -14.62 -6.05
CA GLY A 12 -2.56 -15.72 -5.29
C GLY A 12 -2.75 -15.40 -3.79
N VAL A 13 -2.49 -14.17 -3.37
CA VAL A 13 -2.60 -13.76 -1.96
C VAL A 13 -3.83 -12.92 -1.75
N LEU A 14 -4.66 -13.28 -0.76
CA LEU A 14 -5.83 -12.53 -0.35
C LEU A 14 -5.44 -11.57 0.78
N LEU A 15 -5.30 -10.29 0.46
CA LEU A 15 -5.01 -9.26 1.45
C LEU A 15 -6.30 -8.68 2.04
N PRO A 16 -6.31 -8.27 3.31
CA PRO A 16 -7.49 -7.68 3.97
C PRO A 16 -7.62 -6.18 3.61
N ILE A 17 -7.87 -5.92 2.33
CA ILE A 17 -7.89 -4.57 1.78
C ILE A 17 -9.14 -4.31 0.93
N SER A 18 -9.44 -3.01 0.74
CA SER A 18 -10.47 -2.52 -0.17
C SER A 18 -10.06 -1.12 -0.64
N GLY A 19 -10.98 -0.39 -1.26
CA GLY A 19 -10.74 0.98 -1.68
C GLY A 19 -10.06 1.07 -3.04
N GLY A 20 -9.12 2.01 -3.17
CA GLY A 20 -8.47 2.33 -4.43
C GLY A 20 -7.14 1.60 -4.65
N ASN A 21 -6.36 2.11 -5.59
CA ASN A 21 -5.09 1.50 -6.00
C ASN A 21 -3.86 2.04 -5.25
N GLY A 22 -4.05 2.96 -4.32
CA GLY A 22 -2.97 3.52 -3.50
C GLY A 22 -2.15 4.63 -4.15
N LYS A 23 -2.49 5.06 -5.36
CA LYS A 23 -1.66 6.04 -6.08
C LYS A 23 -1.85 7.48 -5.61
N SER A 24 -2.94 7.77 -4.91
CA SER A 24 -3.24 9.10 -4.38
C SER A 24 -4.07 8.98 -3.11
N GLN A 25 -4.26 10.09 -2.40
CA GLN A 25 -5.03 10.07 -1.16
C GLN A 25 -6.48 9.63 -1.40
N ASP A 26 -7.12 10.12 -2.44
CA ASP A 26 -8.50 9.75 -2.79
C ASP A 26 -8.61 8.33 -3.36
N GLN A 27 -7.51 7.72 -3.74
CA GLN A 27 -7.41 6.33 -4.19
C GLN A 27 -6.70 5.46 -3.16
N ALA A 28 -6.67 5.86 -1.91
CA ALA A 28 -5.99 5.12 -0.86
C ALA A 28 -6.52 3.69 -0.73
N VAL A 29 -5.61 2.76 -0.48
CA VAL A 29 -5.96 1.38 -0.14
C VAL A 29 -6.46 1.35 1.29
N VAL A 30 -7.68 0.87 1.50
CA VAL A 30 -8.27 0.75 2.84
C VAL A 30 -7.83 -0.56 3.46
N ILE A 31 -7.21 -0.49 4.65
CA ILE A 31 -6.78 -1.69 5.38
C ILE A 31 -7.81 -1.98 6.47
N ALA A 32 -8.31 -3.22 6.48
CA ALA A 32 -9.35 -3.65 7.42
C ALA A 32 -8.82 -3.72 8.85
N SER A 33 -9.67 -3.44 9.83
CA SER A 33 -9.32 -3.44 11.26
C SER A 33 -8.75 -4.78 11.74
N LYS A 34 -9.17 -5.88 11.15
CA LYS A 34 -8.65 -7.22 11.49
C LYS A 34 -7.16 -7.39 11.21
N ALA A 35 -6.58 -6.49 10.40
CA ALA A 35 -5.16 -6.53 10.05
C ALA A 35 -4.31 -5.60 10.91
N THR A 36 -4.86 -4.96 11.95
CA THR A 36 -4.14 -3.99 12.79
C THR A 36 -2.82 -4.55 13.32
N TYR A 37 -2.81 -5.79 13.78
CA TYR A 37 -1.62 -6.42 14.36
C TYR A 37 -0.51 -6.71 13.34
N ARG A 38 -0.81 -6.64 12.04
CA ARG A 38 0.15 -6.89 10.96
C ARG A 38 0.08 -5.81 9.89
N LEU A 39 -0.22 -4.59 10.29
CA LEU A 39 -0.44 -3.46 9.38
C LEU A 39 0.74 -3.26 8.43
N ILE A 40 1.96 -3.20 8.97
CA ILE A 40 3.16 -2.96 8.17
C ILE A 40 3.37 -4.09 7.15
N GLN A 41 3.12 -5.34 7.55
CA GLN A 41 3.25 -6.47 6.63
C GLN A 41 2.26 -6.37 5.47
N VAL A 42 1.01 -5.98 5.74
CA VAL A 42 -0.01 -5.83 4.69
C VAL A 42 0.41 -4.72 3.73
N GLU A 43 0.89 -3.59 4.24
CA GLU A 43 1.37 -2.49 3.40
C GLU A 43 2.53 -2.94 2.52
N ASP A 44 3.52 -3.61 3.10
CA ASP A 44 4.69 -4.10 2.37
C ASP A 44 4.31 -5.13 1.31
N ASP A 45 3.42 -6.06 1.64
CA ASP A 45 2.94 -7.07 0.71
C ASP A 45 2.19 -6.43 -0.46
N PHE A 46 1.38 -5.40 -0.19
CA PHE A 46 0.69 -4.67 -1.24
C PHE A 46 1.67 -3.97 -2.18
N ILE A 47 2.66 -3.28 -1.63
CA ILE A 47 3.68 -2.59 -2.44
C ILE A 47 4.40 -3.59 -3.33
N SER A 48 4.83 -4.72 -2.76
CA SER A 48 5.52 -5.76 -3.52
C SER A 48 4.64 -6.32 -4.64
N ALA A 49 3.34 -6.48 -4.38
CA ALA A 49 2.41 -7.01 -5.37
C ALA A 49 2.15 -6.04 -6.53
N MET A 50 2.30 -4.73 -6.28
CA MET A 50 2.06 -3.70 -7.31
C MET A 50 3.29 -3.45 -8.19
N LEU A 51 4.45 -3.95 -7.79
CA LEU A 51 5.69 -3.79 -8.54
C LEU A 51 6.00 -5.11 -9.26
N ASP A 52 6.10 -5.05 -10.57
CA ASP A 52 6.21 -6.24 -11.42
C ASP A 52 7.66 -6.66 -11.71
N GLU A 53 8.64 -5.84 -11.31
CA GLU A 53 10.06 -6.18 -11.50
C GLU A 53 10.91 -5.52 -10.42
N GLY A 54 12.16 -5.98 -10.30
CA GLY A 54 13.15 -5.34 -9.45
C GLY A 54 12.88 -5.53 -7.97
N TYR A 55 13.35 -4.57 -7.18
CA TYR A 55 13.13 -4.56 -5.73
C TYR A 55 12.91 -3.12 -5.27
N TRP A 56 12.50 -2.95 -4.01
CA TRP A 56 12.20 -1.61 -3.49
C TRP A 56 12.69 -1.45 -2.07
N LYS A 57 12.89 -0.17 -1.69
CA LYS A 57 13.23 0.21 -0.32
C LYS A 57 12.34 1.35 0.14
N LYS A 58 11.88 1.27 1.37
CA LYS A 58 11.12 2.33 2.01
C LYS A 58 12.05 3.49 2.34
N ILE A 59 11.71 4.69 1.85
CA ILE A 59 12.50 5.89 2.07
C ILE A 59 11.92 6.71 3.22
N SER A 60 10.60 6.85 3.24
CA SER A 60 9.93 7.58 4.32
C SER A 60 8.51 7.08 4.50
N GLN A 61 7.94 7.35 5.66
CA GLN A 61 6.57 7.03 5.99
C GLN A 61 6.02 8.17 6.85
N SER A 62 4.86 8.68 6.49
CA SER A 62 4.20 9.75 7.22
C SER A 62 2.77 9.35 7.54
N LEU A 63 2.36 9.56 8.78
CA LEU A 63 0.96 9.39 9.18
C LEU A 63 0.27 10.74 9.01
N ILE A 64 -0.76 10.78 8.18
CA ILE A 64 -1.45 12.01 7.81
C ILE A 64 -2.87 11.94 8.35
N PHE A 65 -3.26 13.00 9.08
CA PHE A 65 -4.61 13.14 9.62
C PHE A 65 -5.38 14.13 8.74
N ASP A 66 -6.54 13.68 8.23
CA ASP A 66 -7.42 14.52 7.41
C ASP A 66 -8.84 14.27 7.88
N ASP A 67 -9.40 15.24 8.61
CA ASP A 67 -10.69 15.13 9.30
C ASP A 67 -10.68 13.89 10.23
N ASP A 68 -11.61 12.95 10.01
CA ASP A 68 -11.70 11.71 10.80
C ASP A 68 -10.92 10.56 10.16
N LYS A 69 -10.18 10.83 9.09
CA LYS A 69 -9.39 9.83 8.37
C LYS A 69 -7.93 9.86 8.77
N LYS A 70 -7.30 8.68 8.75
CA LYS A 70 -5.86 8.52 9.00
C LYS A 70 -5.24 7.77 7.84
N TYR A 71 -4.17 8.34 7.28
CA TYR A 71 -3.49 7.76 6.11
C TYR A 71 -2.04 7.51 6.41
N ASP A 72 -1.52 6.36 5.97
CA ASP A 72 -0.09 6.14 5.84
C ASP A 72 0.31 6.52 4.41
N LYS A 73 1.21 7.49 4.29
CA LYS A 73 1.82 7.85 3.02
C LYS A 73 3.23 7.29 3.02
N ILE A 74 3.47 6.29 2.15
CA ILE A 74 4.76 5.60 2.09
C ILE A 74 5.47 5.96 0.80
N THR A 75 6.68 6.50 0.91
CA THR A 75 7.54 6.80 -0.24
C THR A 75 8.61 5.72 -0.33
N ILE A 76 8.80 5.18 -1.52
CA ILE A 76 9.79 4.14 -1.79
C ILE A 76 10.69 4.52 -2.95
N HIS A 77 11.88 3.90 -3.00
CA HIS A 77 12.68 3.82 -4.23
C HIS A 77 12.46 2.44 -4.83
N HIS A 78 12.09 2.42 -6.10
CA HIS A 78 11.91 1.20 -6.88
C HIS A 78 13.11 1.04 -7.81
N PHE A 79 13.87 -0.03 -7.62
CA PHE A 79 15.08 -0.32 -8.40
C PHE A 79 14.71 -1.29 -9.51
N LEU A 80 14.68 -0.78 -10.73
CA LEU A 80 14.28 -1.55 -11.92
C LEU A 80 15.40 -2.48 -12.38
N ASP A 81 15.03 -3.51 -13.14
CA ASP A 81 15.98 -4.49 -13.65
C ASP A 81 17.05 -3.88 -14.57
N ASN A 82 16.71 -2.78 -15.26
CA ASN A 82 17.66 -2.08 -16.14
C ASN A 82 18.62 -1.13 -15.40
N GLY A 83 18.51 -1.05 -14.07
CA GLY A 83 19.35 -0.18 -13.24
C GLY A 83 18.77 1.20 -12.94
N ASP A 84 17.63 1.55 -13.54
CA ASP A 84 16.96 2.81 -13.23
C ASP A 84 16.34 2.75 -11.82
N VAL A 85 16.19 3.93 -11.22
CA VAL A 85 15.54 4.08 -9.92
C VAL A 85 14.38 5.05 -10.07
N GLU A 86 13.19 4.61 -9.64
CA GLU A 86 11.98 5.45 -9.64
C GLU A 86 11.55 5.70 -8.20
N GLN A 87 11.12 6.94 -7.93
CA GLN A 87 10.47 7.24 -6.66
C GLN A 87 8.96 7.04 -6.84
N ARG A 88 8.35 6.26 -5.93
CA ARG A 88 6.92 6.01 -5.93
C ARG A 88 6.33 6.28 -4.57
N VAL A 89 5.04 6.68 -4.55
CA VAL A 89 4.30 6.97 -3.32
C VAL A 89 3.07 6.09 -3.29
N PHE A 90 2.84 5.47 -2.13
CA PHE A 90 1.66 4.66 -1.88
C PHE A 90 0.86 5.25 -0.72
N TRP A 91 -0.46 5.29 -0.88
CA TRP A 91 -1.38 5.81 0.13
C TRP A 91 -2.25 4.69 0.68
N PHE A 92 -2.28 4.58 2.00
CA PHE A 92 -3.12 3.60 2.70
C PHE A 92 -4.04 4.33 3.66
N ASP A 93 -5.34 4.01 3.62
CA ASP A 93 -6.30 4.47 4.61
C ASP A 93 -6.26 3.46 5.76
N VAL A 94 -5.71 3.90 6.87
CA VAL A 94 -5.52 3.06 8.06
C VAL A 94 -6.47 3.46 9.19
N THR A 95 -7.52 4.21 8.87
CA THR A 95 -8.47 4.72 9.86
C THR A 95 -9.03 3.62 10.75
N GLU A 96 -9.43 2.48 10.17
CA GLU A 96 -10.03 1.37 10.91
C GLU A 96 -9.03 0.67 11.83
N CYS A 97 -7.73 0.83 11.60
CA CYS A 97 -6.69 0.23 12.42
C CYS A 97 -6.41 1.02 13.71
N PHE A 98 -6.92 2.22 13.82
CA PHE A 98 -6.68 3.14 14.94
C PHE A 98 -7.99 3.54 15.65
N LEU A 99 -9.03 2.79 15.47
CA LEU A 99 -10.30 3.05 16.15
C LEU A 99 -10.28 2.60 17.60
#